data_a146de25a58a7d92a5c8033ab7eabea8
#
_entry.id   a146de25a58a7d92a5c8033ab7eabea8
#
_cell.length_a   1.000
_cell.length_b   1.000
_cell.length_c   1.000
_cell.angle_alpha   90.00
_cell.angle_beta   90.00
_cell.angle_gamma   90.00
#
_symmetry.space_group_name_H-M   'P 1'
#
loop_
_entity.id
_entity.type
_entity.pdbx_description
1 polymer ?
#
loop_
_entity_poly.entity_id
_entity_poly.type
_entity_poly.pdbx_seq_one_letter_code
_entity_poly.pdbx_strand_id
1 'polypeptide(L)'
;MSEFKILLIDDDVEQRQQLEEAIESFNKKDFINKASKILGIDEKKKIAELSLLDNKEEVYNKLIKDFDLSSELDEIFEFSITYKVSDTPEKAMILLYKEHFHALIVDLKLEINDDSKEDEDYSGNVLLKNIISKEIIPIIVRTGFPNKITKEINQNIIKAYSKESPTLEKVVEELIDYYNTSFFSIFGSRGKVDAHIKDFFWTIIPDCFSNKTEEIRGLDKVIQEKVIIRYVSSWLNNKYMFNDGYLDVEPIEMYMFPNPIDRICNCDIYKDVNSDENFIVLTPACDLANDKAENILFAKIQSYESVAEFGKTIQNCSDQQKKKEEISKGNKNKIASWSRNSHEKSMRYHFLPKVDFFDGGFIDFSLLICLKYDRENNKFAERNLKKIGTITDSFKRDIIARFSSFYQRQGQPTFNADSILKKYL
;
A
#
# COMPACT_ATOMS: atom_id res chain seq x y z
N MET A 1 8.19 3.84 -19.28
CA MET A 1 6.86 3.59 -19.91
C MET A 1 6.75 4.60 -21.02
N SER A 2 6.65 4.14 -22.26
CA SER A 2 6.52 5.00 -23.43
C SER A 2 5.07 5.37 -23.78
N GLU A 3 4.11 4.60 -23.27
CA GLU A 3 2.69 4.77 -23.59
C GLU A 3 1.81 4.55 -22.36
N PHE A 4 0.80 5.42 -22.15
CA PHE A 4 -0.29 5.23 -21.21
C PHE A 4 -1.61 5.14 -21.97
N LYS A 5 -2.26 3.96 -21.96
CA LYS A 5 -3.40 3.67 -22.78
C LYS A 5 -4.70 3.62 -22.00
N ILE A 6 -5.68 4.44 -22.41
CA ILE A 6 -7.00 4.56 -21.79
C ILE A 6 -8.05 3.88 -22.67
N LEU A 7 -9.00 3.16 -22.07
CA LEU A 7 -10.22 2.73 -22.75
C LEU A 7 -11.39 3.56 -22.22
N LEU A 8 -12.04 4.30 -23.13
CA LEU A 8 -13.32 4.96 -22.89
C LEU A 8 -14.46 4.03 -23.30
N ILE A 9 -15.38 3.79 -22.41
CA ILE A 9 -16.58 3.01 -22.63
C ILE A 9 -17.78 3.93 -22.46
N ASP A 10 -18.26 4.47 -23.55
CA ASP A 10 -19.35 5.45 -23.62
C ASP A 10 -19.99 5.37 -25.00
N ASP A 11 -21.32 5.35 -25.11
CA ASP A 11 -22.05 5.34 -26.35
C ASP A 11 -22.21 6.74 -26.99
N ASP A 12 -21.94 7.79 -26.17
CA ASP A 12 -22.05 9.19 -26.58
C ASP A 12 -20.83 9.64 -27.42
N VAL A 13 -21.10 10.05 -28.66
CA VAL A 13 -20.09 10.52 -29.63
C VAL A 13 -19.39 11.80 -29.13
N GLU A 14 -20.12 12.70 -28.46
CA GLU A 14 -19.56 13.95 -27.94
C GLU A 14 -18.56 13.70 -26.85
N GLN A 15 -18.82 12.75 -25.95
CA GLN A 15 -17.86 12.36 -24.90
C GLN A 15 -16.56 11.78 -25.47
N ARG A 16 -16.65 11.08 -26.61
CA ARG A 16 -15.47 10.54 -27.29
C ARG A 16 -14.60 11.64 -27.88
N GLN A 17 -15.20 12.64 -28.51
CA GLN A 17 -14.46 13.80 -29.05
C GLN A 17 -13.82 14.63 -27.93
N GLN A 18 -14.54 14.86 -26.83
CA GLN A 18 -14.00 15.56 -25.67
C GLN A 18 -12.80 14.82 -25.04
N LEU A 19 -12.79 13.47 -25.05
CA LEU A 19 -11.64 12.71 -24.58
C LEU A 19 -10.42 12.89 -25.49
N GLU A 20 -10.63 12.89 -26.81
CA GLU A 20 -9.58 13.13 -27.79
C GLU A 20 -8.90 14.48 -27.55
N GLU A 21 -9.69 15.54 -27.47
CA GLU A 21 -9.21 16.90 -27.18
C GLU A 21 -8.48 16.96 -25.81
N ALA A 22 -9.01 16.31 -24.78
CA ALA A 22 -8.41 16.26 -23.46
C ALA A 22 -7.04 15.58 -23.46
N ILE A 23 -6.91 14.47 -24.21
CA ILE A 23 -5.65 13.72 -24.32
C ILE A 23 -4.61 14.51 -25.11
N GLU A 24 -5.01 15.14 -26.21
CA GLU A 24 -4.10 16.01 -26.98
C GLU A 24 -3.60 17.18 -26.16
N SER A 25 -4.51 17.86 -25.46
CA SER A 25 -4.18 18.96 -24.54
C SER A 25 -3.21 18.50 -23.44
N PHE A 26 -3.50 17.34 -22.82
CA PHE A 26 -2.63 16.80 -21.77
C PHE A 26 -1.25 16.43 -22.31
N ASN A 27 -1.15 15.72 -23.43
CA ASN A 27 0.12 15.33 -24.03
C ASN A 27 1.00 16.55 -24.33
N LYS A 28 0.41 17.60 -24.87
CA LYS A 28 1.12 18.88 -25.15
C LYS A 28 1.61 19.52 -23.84
N LYS A 29 0.75 19.67 -22.85
CA LYS A 29 1.04 20.34 -21.57
C LYS A 29 2.10 19.57 -20.77
N ASP A 30 2.00 18.24 -20.70
CA ASP A 30 2.98 17.38 -20.03
C ASP A 30 4.36 17.49 -20.68
N PHE A 31 4.40 17.48 -22.01
CA PHE A 31 5.64 17.66 -22.76
C PHE A 31 6.28 19.05 -22.49
N ILE A 32 5.49 20.12 -22.55
CA ILE A 32 6.00 21.49 -22.24
C ILE A 32 6.58 21.55 -20.83
N ASN A 33 5.88 20.97 -19.84
CA ASN A 33 6.33 21.00 -18.45
C ASN A 33 7.64 20.24 -18.26
N LYS A 34 7.77 19.06 -18.83
CA LYS A 34 8.98 18.24 -18.76
C LYS A 34 10.16 18.88 -19.51
N ALA A 35 9.93 19.34 -20.73
CA ALA A 35 10.93 20.02 -21.53
C ALA A 35 11.42 21.32 -20.86
N SER A 36 10.50 22.12 -20.32
CA SER A 36 10.87 23.36 -19.60
C SER A 36 11.75 23.08 -18.38
N LYS A 37 11.48 22.00 -17.67
CA LYS A 37 12.28 21.58 -16.51
C LYS A 37 13.70 21.12 -16.91
N ILE A 38 13.83 20.33 -17.98
CA ILE A 38 15.13 19.86 -18.50
C ILE A 38 15.94 21.05 -19.02
N LEU A 39 15.30 21.95 -19.77
CA LEU A 39 15.95 23.08 -20.43
C LEU A 39 16.14 24.31 -19.50
N GLY A 40 15.69 24.25 -18.24
CA GLY A 40 15.79 25.37 -17.30
C GLY A 40 14.98 26.59 -17.75
N ILE A 41 13.84 26.37 -18.43
CA ILE A 41 13.00 27.46 -18.92
C ILE A 41 12.06 27.90 -17.78
N ASP A 42 12.48 28.90 -17.01
CA ASP A 42 11.70 29.46 -15.91
C ASP A 42 10.84 30.68 -16.31
N GLU A 43 11.04 31.20 -17.53
CA GLU A 43 10.31 32.39 -18.00
C GLU A 43 8.84 32.04 -18.35
N LYS A 44 7.91 32.52 -17.53
CA LYS A 44 6.46 32.36 -17.74
C LYS A 44 6.01 32.75 -19.16
N LYS A 45 6.66 33.79 -19.76
CA LYS A 45 6.35 34.28 -21.09
C LYS A 45 6.68 33.23 -22.16
N LYS A 46 7.82 32.52 -22.05
CA LYS A 46 8.25 31.51 -23.01
C LYS A 46 7.38 30.23 -22.89
N ILE A 47 7.02 29.83 -21.68
CA ILE A 47 6.06 28.74 -21.46
C ILE A 47 4.68 29.09 -22.04
N ALA A 48 4.22 30.32 -21.87
CA ALA A 48 2.96 30.80 -22.48
C ALA A 48 3.01 30.78 -24.01
N GLU A 49 4.13 31.17 -24.63
CA GLU A 49 4.32 31.12 -26.08
C GLU A 49 4.28 29.66 -26.61
N LEU A 50 4.90 28.70 -25.91
CA LEU A 50 4.85 27.28 -26.25
C LEU A 50 3.42 26.70 -26.13
N SER A 51 2.68 27.18 -25.14
CA SER A 51 1.30 26.75 -24.90
C SER A 51 0.32 27.20 -25.99
N LEU A 52 0.67 28.23 -26.78
CA LEU A 52 -0.12 28.72 -27.90
C LEU A 52 0.02 27.88 -29.18
N LEU A 53 1.01 26.97 -29.25
CA LEU A 53 1.17 26.07 -30.39
C LEU A 53 0.05 25.02 -30.40
N ASP A 54 -0.33 24.53 -31.58
CA ASP A 54 -1.53 23.71 -31.74
C ASP A 54 -1.35 22.32 -31.10
N ASN A 55 -0.19 21.71 -31.30
CA ASN A 55 0.05 20.33 -30.83
C ASN A 55 1.46 20.12 -30.25
N LYS A 56 1.68 18.91 -29.69
CA LYS A 56 2.95 18.50 -29.07
C LYS A 56 4.10 18.50 -30.08
N GLU A 57 3.86 18.13 -31.33
CA GLU A 57 4.87 18.06 -32.38
C GLU A 57 5.39 19.46 -32.75
N GLU A 58 4.55 20.46 -32.85
CA GLU A 58 4.97 21.83 -33.06
C GLU A 58 5.82 22.38 -31.93
N VAL A 59 5.43 22.07 -30.68
CA VAL A 59 6.24 22.43 -29.49
C VAL A 59 7.63 21.78 -29.55
N TYR A 60 7.68 20.49 -29.88
CA TYR A 60 8.94 19.76 -30.03
C TYR A 60 9.83 20.35 -31.10
N ASN A 61 9.30 20.57 -32.31
CA ASN A 61 10.04 21.16 -33.43
C ASN A 61 10.60 22.57 -33.09
N LYS A 62 9.81 23.38 -32.38
CA LYS A 62 10.27 24.70 -31.91
C LYS A 62 11.36 24.61 -30.89
N LEU A 63 11.27 23.70 -29.92
CA LEU A 63 12.29 23.52 -28.89
C LEU A 63 13.62 23.00 -29.45
N ILE A 64 13.58 22.04 -30.38
CA ILE A 64 14.79 21.58 -31.05
C ILE A 64 15.47 22.71 -31.81
N LYS A 65 14.71 23.53 -32.53
CA LYS A 65 15.24 24.66 -33.26
C LYS A 65 15.87 25.73 -32.36
N ASP A 66 15.26 25.96 -31.18
CA ASP A 66 15.69 27.00 -30.26
C ASP A 66 16.92 26.58 -29.40
N PHE A 67 17.07 25.29 -29.09
CA PHE A 67 18.05 24.78 -28.10
C PHE A 67 19.07 23.79 -28.66
N ASP A 68 18.95 23.34 -29.91
CA ASP A 68 19.86 22.37 -30.57
C ASP A 68 20.11 21.07 -29.78
N LEU A 69 19.11 20.63 -28.99
CA LEU A 69 19.15 19.44 -28.13
C LEU A 69 18.13 18.43 -28.63
N SER A 70 18.58 17.30 -29.18
CA SER A 70 17.69 16.25 -29.68
C SER A 70 17.48 15.09 -28.72
N SER A 71 18.55 14.48 -28.17
CA SER A 71 18.46 13.19 -27.49
C SER A 71 17.62 13.21 -26.17
N GLU A 72 17.73 14.27 -25.36
CA GLU A 72 16.97 14.37 -24.10
C GLU A 72 15.51 14.71 -24.33
N LEU A 73 15.23 15.50 -25.38
CA LEU A 73 13.86 15.84 -25.77
C LEU A 73 13.15 14.66 -26.46
N ASP A 74 13.88 13.83 -27.20
CA ASP A 74 13.35 12.63 -27.85
C ASP A 74 12.78 11.65 -26.82
N GLU A 75 13.48 11.41 -25.71
CA GLU A 75 13.05 10.49 -24.66
C GLU A 75 11.71 10.91 -24.01
N ILE A 76 11.51 12.21 -23.74
CA ILE A 76 10.24 12.71 -23.18
C ILE A 76 9.17 12.88 -24.25
N PHE A 77 9.54 13.07 -25.51
CA PHE A 77 8.60 13.14 -26.62
C PHE A 77 7.97 11.78 -26.94
N GLU A 78 8.69 10.67 -26.73
CA GLU A 78 8.17 9.32 -26.93
C GLU A 78 7.03 8.96 -25.99
N PHE A 79 6.95 9.58 -24.78
CA PHE A 79 5.82 9.33 -23.89
C PHE A 79 4.56 9.96 -24.45
N SER A 80 3.51 9.17 -24.61
CA SER A 80 2.19 9.64 -25.02
C SER A 80 1.08 8.90 -24.32
N ILE A 81 -0.03 9.62 -24.09
CA ILE A 81 -1.30 9.00 -23.74
C ILE A 81 -2.00 8.66 -25.04
N THR A 82 -2.43 7.42 -25.15
CA THR A 82 -3.24 6.94 -26.25
C THR A 82 -4.61 6.45 -25.73
N TYR A 83 -5.57 6.29 -26.59
CA TYR A 83 -6.90 5.85 -26.19
C TYR A 83 -7.53 4.92 -27.22
N LYS A 84 -8.49 4.14 -26.74
CA LYS A 84 -9.49 3.45 -27.58
C LYS A 84 -10.88 3.71 -27.02
N VAL A 85 -11.86 3.53 -27.86
CA VAL A 85 -13.27 3.78 -27.55
C VAL A 85 -14.07 2.52 -27.77
N SER A 86 -15.03 2.28 -26.89
CA SER A 86 -16.06 1.25 -27.05
C SER A 86 -17.43 1.84 -26.77
N ASP A 87 -18.40 1.51 -27.59
CA ASP A 87 -19.77 1.96 -27.49
C ASP A 87 -20.71 0.92 -26.83
N THR A 88 -20.19 -0.29 -26.58
CA THR A 88 -20.96 -1.36 -25.92
C THR A 88 -20.11 -2.17 -24.96
N PRO A 89 -20.75 -2.79 -23.94
CA PRO A 89 -20.05 -3.66 -22.98
C PRO A 89 -19.31 -4.82 -23.64
N GLU A 90 -19.89 -5.45 -24.67
CA GLU A 90 -19.30 -6.60 -25.35
C GLU A 90 -18.03 -6.22 -26.10
N LYS A 91 -18.05 -5.10 -26.82
CA LYS A 91 -16.86 -4.59 -27.52
C LYS A 91 -15.77 -4.20 -26.53
N ALA A 92 -16.14 -3.58 -25.41
CA ALA A 92 -15.21 -3.25 -24.34
C ALA A 92 -14.51 -4.49 -23.80
N MET A 93 -15.24 -5.56 -23.50
CA MET A 93 -14.66 -6.83 -23.03
C MET A 93 -13.74 -7.47 -24.08
N ILE A 94 -14.09 -7.41 -25.37
CA ILE A 94 -13.23 -7.91 -26.45
C ILE A 94 -11.93 -7.10 -26.53
N LEU A 95 -11.98 -5.78 -26.37
CA LEU A 95 -10.81 -4.92 -26.37
C LEU A 95 -9.90 -5.23 -25.17
N LEU A 96 -10.46 -5.33 -23.96
CA LEU A 96 -9.73 -5.68 -22.73
C LEU A 96 -9.06 -7.06 -22.84
N TYR A 97 -9.68 -8.01 -23.52
CA TYR A 97 -9.07 -9.31 -23.75
C TYR A 97 -7.91 -9.27 -24.76
N LYS A 98 -8.02 -8.46 -25.80
CA LYS A 98 -7.04 -8.40 -26.89
C LYS A 98 -5.85 -7.49 -26.59
N GLU A 99 -6.06 -6.43 -25.83
CA GLU A 99 -5.11 -5.36 -25.63
C GLU A 99 -4.98 -5.00 -24.16
N HIS A 100 -3.82 -4.47 -23.80
CA HIS A 100 -3.58 -3.97 -22.44
C HIS A 100 -3.97 -2.49 -22.37
N PHE A 101 -4.75 -2.15 -21.35
CA PHE A 101 -5.08 -0.78 -21.00
C PHE A 101 -4.52 -0.46 -19.62
N HIS A 102 -4.14 0.80 -19.40
CA HIS A 102 -3.61 1.29 -18.14
C HIS A 102 -4.69 1.92 -17.27
N ALA A 103 -5.80 2.36 -17.86
CA ALA A 103 -6.93 2.95 -17.17
C ALA A 103 -8.23 2.84 -17.96
N LEU A 104 -9.37 2.94 -17.25
CA LEU A 104 -10.70 2.91 -17.85
C LEU A 104 -11.51 4.14 -17.45
N ILE A 105 -12.32 4.64 -18.39
CA ILE A 105 -13.41 5.59 -18.15
C ILE A 105 -14.70 4.89 -18.61
N VAL A 106 -15.71 4.78 -17.73
CA VAL A 106 -16.90 3.97 -17.98
C VAL A 106 -18.16 4.78 -17.73
N ASP A 107 -19.09 4.81 -18.69
CA ASP A 107 -20.47 5.23 -18.41
C ASP A 107 -21.30 4.08 -17.82
N LEU A 108 -22.29 4.41 -17.01
CA LEU A 108 -23.23 3.43 -16.43
C LEU A 108 -24.35 3.05 -17.40
N LYS A 109 -24.78 3.97 -18.25
CA LYS A 109 -25.83 3.74 -19.25
C LYS A 109 -25.21 3.63 -20.63
N LEU A 110 -25.06 2.40 -21.11
CA LEU A 110 -24.45 2.07 -22.39
C LEU A 110 -25.46 1.47 -23.40
N GLU A 111 -26.72 1.30 -22.99
CA GLU A 111 -27.78 0.73 -23.79
C GLU A 111 -29.08 1.55 -23.71
N ILE A 112 -29.81 1.66 -24.80
CA ILE A 112 -31.10 2.40 -24.88
C ILE A 112 -32.12 1.89 -23.84
N ASN A 113 -32.06 0.61 -23.48
CA ASN A 113 -32.99 -0.01 -22.56
C ASN A 113 -32.62 0.20 -21.06
N ASP A 114 -31.50 0.84 -20.75
CA ASP A 114 -31.08 1.08 -19.36
C ASP A 114 -32.03 2.01 -18.61
N ASP A 115 -32.77 2.87 -19.31
CA ASP A 115 -33.76 3.75 -18.69
C ASP A 115 -34.93 3.03 -17.99
N SER A 116 -35.22 1.79 -18.41
CA SER A 116 -36.27 0.94 -17.83
C SER A 116 -35.79 -0.07 -16.81
N LYS A 117 -34.47 -0.15 -16.59
CA LYS A 117 -33.85 -1.10 -15.66
C LYS A 117 -33.69 -0.49 -14.25
N GLU A 118 -33.62 -1.34 -13.24
CA GLU A 118 -33.15 -0.93 -11.91
C GLU A 118 -31.67 -0.54 -11.97
N ASP A 119 -31.22 0.29 -11.03
CA ASP A 119 -29.83 0.82 -11.04
C ASP A 119 -28.75 -0.27 -11.06
N GLU A 120 -28.99 -1.40 -10.42
CA GLU A 120 -28.07 -2.54 -10.36
C GLU A 120 -27.92 -3.27 -11.70
N ASP A 121 -28.92 -3.15 -12.55
CA ASP A 121 -29.00 -3.81 -13.87
C ASP A 121 -28.53 -2.91 -15.02
N TYR A 122 -28.07 -1.70 -14.73
CA TYR A 122 -27.46 -0.87 -15.78
C TYR A 122 -26.28 -1.61 -16.43
N SER A 123 -26.23 -1.58 -17.75
CA SER A 123 -25.20 -2.30 -18.53
C SER A 123 -23.78 -1.95 -18.10
N GLY A 124 -23.52 -0.69 -17.73
CA GLY A 124 -22.24 -0.25 -17.17
C GLY A 124 -21.93 -0.83 -15.79
N ASN A 125 -22.93 -0.97 -14.90
CA ASN A 125 -22.74 -1.62 -13.60
C ASN A 125 -22.41 -3.11 -13.74
N VAL A 126 -23.11 -3.80 -14.63
CA VAL A 126 -22.83 -5.22 -14.95
C VAL A 126 -21.42 -5.37 -15.55
N LEU A 127 -21.05 -4.47 -16.45
CA LEU A 127 -19.71 -4.43 -17.04
C LEU A 127 -18.65 -4.20 -15.97
N LEU A 128 -18.82 -3.23 -15.07
CA LEU A 128 -17.89 -2.95 -13.97
C LEU A 128 -17.67 -4.16 -13.07
N LYS A 129 -18.75 -4.86 -12.67
CA LYS A 129 -18.64 -6.11 -11.88
C LYS A 129 -17.81 -7.17 -12.62
N ASN A 130 -17.98 -7.31 -13.91
CA ASN A 130 -17.19 -8.23 -14.73
C ASN A 130 -15.72 -7.84 -14.84
N ILE A 131 -15.42 -6.54 -15.00
CA ILE A 131 -14.04 -6.04 -15.09
C ILE A 131 -13.33 -6.25 -13.75
N ILE A 132 -13.92 -5.80 -12.65
CA ILE A 132 -13.33 -5.89 -11.31
C ILE A 132 -13.01 -7.34 -10.90
N SER A 133 -13.82 -8.30 -11.37
CA SER A 133 -13.57 -9.72 -11.11
C SER A 133 -12.37 -10.31 -11.85
N LYS A 134 -11.83 -9.62 -12.86
CA LYS A 134 -10.80 -10.13 -13.77
C LYS A 134 -9.54 -9.27 -13.83
N GLU A 135 -9.69 -7.97 -13.65
CA GLU A 135 -8.61 -7.00 -13.88
C GLU A 135 -8.42 -6.08 -12.67
N ILE A 136 -7.17 -5.75 -12.40
CA ILE A 136 -6.79 -4.71 -11.44
C ILE A 136 -6.29 -3.52 -12.24
N ILE A 137 -7.18 -2.56 -12.47
CA ILE A 137 -6.96 -1.39 -13.32
C ILE A 137 -7.62 -0.15 -12.71
N PRO A 138 -7.05 1.05 -12.78
CA PRO A 138 -7.71 2.29 -12.40
C PRO A 138 -8.99 2.50 -13.22
N ILE A 139 -10.10 2.77 -12.55
CA ILE A 139 -11.40 3.00 -13.18
C ILE A 139 -11.99 4.30 -12.62
N ILE A 140 -12.45 5.17 -13.52
CA ILE A 140 -13.32 6.30 -13.20
C ILE A 140 -14.65 6.10 -13.94
N VAL A 141 -15.73 6.17 -13.18
CA VAL A 141 -17.09 6.20 -13.74
C VAL A 141 -17.45 7.64 -14.08
N ARG A 142 -17.83 7.92 -15.33
CA ARG A 142 -18.27 9.24 -15.78
C ARG A 142 -19.63 9.13 -16.44
N THR A 143 -20.67 9.57 -15.72
CA THR A 143 -22.07 9.27 -16.07
C THR A 143 -23.00 10.42 -15.76
N GLY A 144 -24.15 10.50 -16.41
CA GLY A 144 -25.24 11.39 -16.02
C GLY A 144 -25.83 11.08 -14.64
N PHE A 145 -25.53 9.89 -14.08
CA PHE A 145 -26.14 9.40 -12.84
C PHE A 145 -25.09 8.87 -11.83
N PRO A 146 -24.17 9.70 -11.31
CA PRO A 146 -23.06 9.24 -10.47
C PRO A 146 -23.51 8.54 -9.17
N ASN A 147 -24.70 8.83 -8.68
CA ASN A 147 -25.25 8.19 -7.47
C ASN A 147 -25.89 6.80 -7.72
N LYS A 148 -25.88 6.33 -8.98
CA LYS A 148 -26.47 5.05 -9.40
C LYS A 148 -25.45 3.91 -9.50
N ILE A 149 -24.22 4.14 -9.05
CA ILE A 149 -23.24 3.07 -8.93
C ILE A 149 -23.67 2.08 -7.85
N THR A 150 -23.55 0.78 -8.10
CA THR A 150 -24.00 -0.23 -7.14
C THR A 150 -23.16 -0.22 -5.87
N LYS A 151 -23.80 -0.51 -4.70
CA LYS A 151 -23.14 -0.52 -3.40
C LYS A 151 -22.02 -1.57 -3.25
N GLU A 152 -22.03 -2.58 -4.10
CA GLU A 152 -21.00 -3.64 -4.13
C GLU A 152 -19.67 -3.15 -4.70
N ILE A 153 -19.67 -2.04 -5.45
CA ILE A 153 -18.48 -1.43 -6.01
C ILE A 153 -17.85 -0.51 -4.96
N ASN A 154 -16.59 -0.75 -4.63
CA ASN A 154 -15.86 0.05 -3.64
C ASN A 154 -15.56 1.47 -4.17
N GLN A 155 -16.40 2.42 -3.76
CA GLN A 155 -16.30 3.82 -4.17
C GLN A 155 -15.08 4.58 -3.61
N ASN A 156 -14.31 3.97 -2.69
CA ASN A 156 -13.01 4.55 -2.29
C ASN A 156 -11.92 4.34 -3.34
N ILE A 157 -12.09 3.33 -4.21
CA ILE A 157 -11.14 3.00 -5.29
C ILE A 157 -11.68 3.46 -6.64
N ILE A 158 -12.99 3.26 -6.88
CA ILE A 158 -13.65 3.64 -8.13
C ILE A 158 -14.48 4.89 -7.87
N LYS A 159 -14.01 6.02 -8.39
CA LYS A 159 -14.71 7.28 -8.27
C LYS A 159 -15.76 7.44 -9.35
N ALA A 160 -16.89 8.06 -9.00
CA ALA A 160 -17.95 8.39 -9.94
C ALA A 160 -18.09 9.92 -10.05
N TYR A 161 -18.12 10.39 -11.29
CA TYR A 161 -18.29 11.81 -11.64
C TYR A 161 -19.45 12.03 -12.59
N SER A 162 -20.02 13.22 -12.57
CA SER A 162 -20.97 13.63 -13.60
C SER A 162 -20.24 13.87 -14.93
N LYS A 163 -20.98 13.79 -16.06
CA LYS A 163 -20.42 14.13 -17.37
C LYS A 163 -20.03 15.61 -17.51
N GLU A 164 -20.56 16.47 -16.64
CA GLU A 164 -20.31 17.92 -16.65
C GLU A 164 -19.07 18.33 -15.81
N SER A 165 -18.77 17.61 -14.74
CA SER A 165 -17.68 17.98 -13.81
C SER A 165 -17.13 16.75 -13.08
N PRO A 166 -15.79 16.61 -12.97
CA PRO A 166 -14.73 17.46 -13.54
C PRO A 166 -14.60 17.32 -15.06
N THR A 167 -13.79 18.20 -15.68
CA THR A 167 -13.44 18.10 -17.10
C THR A 167 -12.71 16.79 -17.40
N LEU A 168 -12.79 16.30 -18.64
CA LEU A 168 -12.07 15.07 -19.03
C LEU A 168 -10.56 15.18 -18.89
N GLU A 169 -9.97 16.36 -19.09
CA GLU A 169 -8.54 16.61 -18.83
C GLU A 169 -8.18 16.29 -17.38
N LYS A 170 -8.98 16.74 -16.40
CA LYS A 170 -8.77 16.43 -14.98
C LYS A 170 -9.00 14.94 -14.66
N VAL A 171 -9.95 14.31 -15.33
CA VAL A 171 -10.17 12.86 -15.19
C VAL A 171 -8.95 12.07 -15.67
N VAL A 172 -8.36 12.48 -16.79
CA VAL A 172 -7.13 11.87 -17.33
C VAL A 172 -5.95 12.11 -16.38
N GLU A 173 -5.76 13.35 -15.86
CA GLU A 173 -4.74 13.65 -14.84
C GLU A 173 -4.90 12.71 -13.63
N GLU A 174 -6.11 12.57 -13.11
CA GLU A 174 -6.39 11.71 -11.95
C GLU A 174 -6.15 10.23 -12.22
N LEU A 175 -6.48 9.71 -13.40
CA LEU A 175 -6.18 8.32 -13.78
C LEU A 175 -4.68 8.05 -13.84
N ILE A 176 -3.89 9.01 -14.32
CA ILE A 176 -2.43 8.91 -14.34
C ILE A 176 -1.86 8.92 -12.92
N ASP A 177 -2.36 9.81 -12.07
CA ASP A 177 -1.95 9.87 -10.67
C ASP A 177 -2.28 8.55 -9.95
N TYR A 178 -3.45 7.98 -10.21
CA TYR A 178 -3.83 6.66 -9.68
C TYR A 178 -2.91 5.55 -10.15
N TYR A 179 -2.56 5.54 -11.44
CA TYR A 179 -1.64 4.55 -11.97
C TYR A 179 -0.24 4.69 -11.37
N ASN A 180 0.22 5.93 -11.21
CA ASN A 180 1.53 6.24 -10.63
C ASN A 180 1.56 6.03 -9.11
N THR A 181 0.39 5.99 -8.41
CA THR A 181 0.36 5.44 -7.07
C THR A 181 0.73 3.97 -7.17
N SER A 182 1.71 3.55 -6.37
CA SER A 182 2.37 2.24 -6.44
C SER A 182 1.42 1.02 -6.52
N PHE A 183 0.13 1.18 -6.14
CA PHE A 183 -0.83 0.07 -6.11
C PHE A 183 -1.08 -0.55 -7.48
N PHE A 184 -1.41 0.24 -8.50
CA PHE A 184 -1.73 -0.29 -9.82
C PHE A 184 -0.48 -0.72 -10.59
N SER A 185 0.63 -0.03 -10.42
CA SER A 185 1.92 -0.43 -11.00
C SER A 185 2.48 -1.72 -10.37
N ILE A 186 2.06 -2.02 -9.13
CA ILE A 186 2.48 -3.25 -8.43
C ILE A 186 1.49 -4.40 -8.69
N PHE A 187 0.18 -4.16 -8.54
CA PHE A 187 -0.85 -5.21 -8.59
C PHE A 187 -1.55 -5.34 -9.93
N GLY A 188 -1.50 -4.32 -10.80
CA GLY A 188 -2.18 -4.33 -12.10
C GLY A 188 -1.69 -5.47 -13.00
N SER A 189 -2.48 -5.80 -14.00
CA SER A 189 -2.10 -6.74 -15.04
C SER A 189 -0.77 -6.32 -15.67
N ARG A 190 0.25 -7.19 -15.61
CA ARG A 190 1.67 -6.92 -15.93
C ARG A 190 2.41 -6.04 -14.92
N GLY A 191 1.86 -5.82 -13.73
CA GLY A 191 2.54 -5.15 -12.63
C GLY A 191 3.70 -5.97 -12.05
N LYS A 192 4.41 -5.39 -11.07
CA LYS A 192 5.59 -6.06 -10.47
C LYS A 192 5.26 -7.41 -9.84
N VAL A 193 4.10 -7.55 -9.17
CA VAL A 193 3.69 -8.82 -8.56
C VAL A 193 3.44 -9.89 -9.61
N ASP A 194 2.73 -9.55 -10.69
CA ASP A 194 2.48 -10.45 -11.83
C ASP A 194 3.79 -10.90 -12.50
N ALA A 195 4.71 -9.96 -12.73
CA ALA A 195 6.04 -10.26 -13.28
C ALA A 195 6.83 -11.22 -12.38
N HIS A 196 6.80 -11.01 -11.05
CA HIS A 196 7.46 -11.89 -10.11
C HIS A 196 6.81 -13.28 -10.01
N ILE A 197 5.48 -13.36 -10.07
CA ILE A 197 4.78 -14.67 -10.11
C ILE A 197 5.13 -15.43 -11.38
N LYS A 198 5.22 -14.76 -12.53
CA LYS A 198 5.66 -15.36 -13.79
C LYS A 198 7.12 -15.84 -13.73
N ASP A 199 8.01 -15.01 -13.18
CA ASP A 199 9.40 -15.39 -12.96
C ASP A 199 9.48 -16.63 -12.05
N PHE A 200 8.78 -16.63 -10.92
CA PHE A 200 8.68 -17.79 -10.05
C PHE A 200 8.19 -19.05 -10.79
N PHE A 201 7.11 -18.91 -11.57
CA PHE A 201 6.54 -20.03 -12.30
C PHE A 201 7.52 -20.63 -13.30
N TRP A 202 8.21 -19.80 -14.07
CA TRP A 202 9.09 -20.29 -15.15
C TRP A 202 10.50 -20.69 -14.68
N THR A 203 10.99 -20.13 -13.57
CA THR A 203 12.36 -20.37 -13.11
C THR A 203 12.43 -21.32 -11.91
N ILE A 204 11.48 -21.25 -10.99
CA ILE A 204 11.53 -22.01 -9.73
C ILE A 204 10.66 -23.27 -9.77
N ILE A 205 9.45 -23.17 -10.34
CA ILE A 205 8.52 -24.30 -10.39
C ILE A 205 9.11 -25.51 -11.13
N PRO A 206 9.74 -25.39 -12.31
CA PRO A 206 10.32 -26.54 -13.01
C PRO A 206 11.34 -27.29 -12.15
N ASP A 207 12.23 -26.60 -11.46
CA ASP A 207 13.26 -27.22 -10.62
C ASP A 207 12.68 -27.85 -9.34
N CYS A 208 11.72 -27.18 -8.72
CA CYS A 208 11.07 -27.71 -7.51
C CYS A 208 10.14 -28.89 -7.78
N PHE A 209 9.46 -28.89 -8.94
CA PHE A 209 8.40 -29.85 -9.25
C PHE A 209 8.85 -30.98 -10.18
N SER A 210 9.95 -30.86 -10.92
CA SER A 210 10.48 -31.96 -11.73
C SER A 210 10.88 -33.18 -10.89
N ASN A 211 11.40 -32.95 -9.68
CA ASN A 211 11.91 -33.97 -8.77
C ASN A 211 10.94 -34.35 -7.62
N LYS A 212 9.86 -33.57 -7.40
CA LYS A 212 8.91 -33.76 -6.29
C LYS A 212 7.46 -33.91 -6.74
N THR A 213 7.24 -34.07 -8.03
CA THR A 213 5.90 -34.09 -8.63
C THR A 213 5.00 -35.21 -8.10
N GLU A 214 5.54 -36.36 -7.72
CA GLU A 214 4.75 -37.45 -7.20
C GLU A 214 4.14 -37.14 -5.82
N GLU A 215 4.91 -36.51 -4.93
CA GLU A 215 4.40 -36.10 -3.61
C GLU A 215 3.25 -35.11 -3.71
N ILE A 216 3.36 -34.11 -4.59
CA ILE A 216 2.32 -33.09 -4.76
C ILE A 216 1.15 -33.60 -5.60
N ARG A 217 1.40 -34.39 -6.65
CA ARG A 217 0.35 -35.00 -7.48
C ARG A 217 -0.50 -36.01 -6.71
N GLY A 218 0.07 -36.64 -5.71
CA GLY A 218 -0.65 -37.56 -4.83
C GLY A 218 -1.57 -36.89 -3.81
N LEU A 219 -1.48 -35.56 -3.65
CA LEU A 219 -2.32 -34.83 -2.73
C LEU A 219 -3.68 -34.50 -3.35
N ASP A 220 -4.70 -34.33 -2.49
CA ASP A 220 -5.98 -33.76 -2.89
C ASP A 220 -5.80 -32.37 -3.50
N LYS A 221 -6.63 -32.00 -4.49
CA LYS A 221 -6.52 -30.72 -5.23
C LYS A 221 -6.53 -29.49 -4.32
N VAL A 222 -7.38 -29.49 -3.28
CA VAL A 222 -7.47 -28.38 -2.32
C VAL A 222 -6.18 -28.26 -1.50
N ILE A 223 -5.55 -29.38 -1.19
CA ILE A 223 -4.27 -29.43 -0.48
C ILE A 223 -3.14 -28.94 -1.40
N GLN A 224 -3.14 -29.39 -2.68
CA GLN A 224 -2.18 -28.92 -3.67
C GLN A 224 -2.20 -27.40 -3.81
N GLU A 225 -3.38 -26.82 -3.96
CA GLU A 225 -3.55 -25.34 -4.04
C GLU A 225 -2.98 -24.64 -2.82
N LYS A 226 -3.29 -25.11 -1.62
CA LYS A 226 -2.77 -24.54 -0.36
C LYS A 226 -1.24 -24.62 -0.28
N VAL A 227 -0.65 -25.76 -0.68
CA VAL A 227 0.80 -25.94 -0.67
C VAL A 227 1.47 -24.96 -1.63
N ILE A 228 0.96 -24.85 -2.85
CA ILE A 228 1.52 -23.96 -3.87
C ILE A 228 1.41 -22.49 -3.43
N ILE A 229 0.24 -22.06 -2.95
CA ILE A 229 0.03 -20.67 -2.48
C ILE A 229 0.98 -20.32 -1.33
N ARG A 230 1.15 -21.21 -0.35
CA ARG A 230 2.09 -21.00 0.75
C ARG A 230 3.53 -20.92 0.28
N TYR A 231 3.90 -21.73 -0.70
CA TYR A 231 5.24 -21.72 -1.27
C TYR A 231 5.52 -20.41 -2.01
N VAL A 232 4.59 -19.96 -2.85
CA VAL A 232 4.67 -18.65 -3.55
C VAL A 232 4.77 -17.50 -2.54
N SER A 233 3.93 -17.50 -1.50
CA SER A 233 3.95 -16.47 -0.45
C SER A 233 5.30 -16.43 0.27
N SER A 234 5.86 -17.60 0.59
CA SER A 234 7.16 -17.73 1.24
C SER A 234 8.30 -17.23 0.34
N TRP A 235 8.23 -17.57 -0.95
CA TRP A 235 9.22 -17.13 -1.93
C TRP A 235 9.18 -15.62 -2.14
N LEU A 236 8.00 -15.03 -2.30
CA LEU A 236 7.84 -13.57 -2.41
C LEU A 236 8.40 -12.85 -1.18
N ASN A 237 8.05 -13.34 0.02
CA ASN A 237 8.57 -12.76 1.25
C ASN A 237 10.10 -12.81 1.29
N ASN A 238 10.72 -13.95 0.96
CA ASN A 238 12.17 -14.09 0.96
C ASN A 238 12.84 -13.22 -0.12
N LYS A 239 12.25 -13.12 -1.31
CA LYS A 239 12.78 -12.30 -2.41
C LYS A 239 12.87 -10.83 -1.99
N TYR A 240 11.82 -10.29 -1.37
CA TYR A 240 11.79 -8.89 -0.96
C TYR A 240 12.60 -8.61 0.33
N MET A 241 12.70 -9.59 1.23
CA MET A 241 13.46 -9.42 2.47
C MET A 241 14.97 -9.52 2.29
N PHE A 242 15.47 -10.25 1.29
CA PHE A 242 16.88 -10.58 1.20
C PHE A 242 17.60 -10.03 -0.05
N ASN A 243 16.89 -9.72 -1.13
CA ASN A 243 17.54 -9.29 -2.37
C ASN A 243 17.89 -7.79 -2.43
N ASP A 244 17.13 -6.94 -1.71
CA ASP A 244 17.35 -5.47 -1.75
C ASP A 244 18.29 -4.98 -0.64
N GLY A 245 18.91 -5.90 0.12
CA GLY A 245 19.66 -5.59 1.33
C GLY A 245 18.73 -5.17 2.48
N TYR A 246 19.30 -5.08 3.70
CA TYR A 246 18.60 -4.46 4.82
C TYR A 246 18.62 -2.94 4.63
N LEU A 247 17.77 -2.44 3.77
CA LEU A 247 17.48 -1.01 3.70
C LEU A 247 16.64 -0.63 4.94
N ASP A 248 16.71 0.62 5.32
CA ASP A 248 15.83 1.16 6.34
C ASP A 248 14.37 0.94 5.89
N VAL A 249 13.56 0.29 6.73
CA VAL A 249 12.15 0.02 6.46
C VAL A 249 11.28 1.19 6.90
N GLU A 250 10.20 1.42 6.19
CA GLU A 250 9.25 2.47 6.57
C GLU A 250 8.38 2.03 7.75
N PRO A 251 8.02 2.94 8.69
CA PRO A 251 7.20 2.63 9.86
C PRO A 251 5.92 1.85 9.55
N ILE A 252 5.28 2.14 8.42
CA ILE A 252 4.03 1.48 8.00
C ILE A 252 4.20 -0.02 7.72
N GLU A 253 5.41 -0.46 7.33
CA GLU A 253 5.69 -1.86 7.01
C GLU A 253 5.59 -2.80 8.23
N MET A 254 5.69 -2.23 9.45
CA MET A 254 5.50 -2.98 10.68
C MET A 254 4.05 -3.46 10.86
N TYR A 255 3.08 -2.84 10.20
CA TYR A 255 1.67 -3.05 10.45
C TYR A 255 0.90 -3.53 9.23
N MET A 256 -0.10 -4.35 9.46
CA MET A 256 -1.14 -4.67 8.48
C MET A 256 -2.46 -4.05 8.94
N PHE A 257 -2.99 -3.13 8.11
CA PHE A 257 -4.25 -2.43 8.34
C PHE A 257 -4.99 -2.17 7.01
N PRO A 258 -6.32 -2.39 6.93
CA PRO A 258 -7.12 -3.16 7.89
C PRO A 258 -6.67 -4.62 7.97
N ASN A 259 -6.86 -5.25 9.14
CA ASN A 259 -6.53 -6.66 9.28
C ASN A 259 -7.56 -7.53 8.55
N PRO A 260 -7.15 -8.36 7.57
CA PRO A 260 -8.06 -9.20 6.80
C PRO A 260 -8.57 -10.43 7.56
N ILE A 261 -8.06 -10.67 8.77
CA ILE A 261 -8.38 -11.85 9.58
C ILE A 261 -9.23 -11.44 10.78
N ASP A 262 -10.49 -11.88 10.84
CA ASP A 262 -11.41 -11.56 11.92
C ASP A 262 -11.04 -12.22 13.26
N ARG A 263 -10.47 -13.43 13.23
CA ARG A 263 -10.05 -14.13 14.45
C ARG A 263 -8.86 -13.42 15.12
N ILE A 264 -8.69 -13.68 16.41
CA ILE A 264 -7.53 -13.19 17.17
C ILE A 264 -6.25 -13.91 16.69
N CYS A 265 -5.22 -13.12 16.44
CA CYS A 265 -3.89 -13.60 16.09
C CYS A 265 -2.84 -13.05 17.07
N ASN A 266 -1.72 -13.75 17.16
CA ASN A 266 -0.56 -13.29 17.91
C ASN A 266 -0.06 -11.96 17.34
N CYS A 267 0.28 -11.00 18.21
CA CYS A 267 0.68 -9.64 17.89
C CYS A 267 -0.41 -8.79 17.21
N ASP A 268 -1.69 -9.16 17.35
CA ASP A 268 -2.78 -8.22 17.07
C ASP A 268 -2.78 -7.08 18.07
N ILE A 269 -3.08 -5.88 17.58
CA ILE A 269 -3.17 -4.66 18.39
C ILE A 269 -4.65 -4.35 18.63
N TYR A 270 -4.99 -4.14 19.88
CA TYR A 270 -6.32 -3.79 20.33
C TYR A 270 -6.33 -2.45 21.05
N LYS A 271 -7.38 -1.68 20.85
CA LYS A 271 -7.66 -0.45 21.59
C LYS A 271 -8.88 -0.68 22.48
N ASP A 272 -8.77 -0.31 23.75
CA ASP A 272 -9.92 -0.27 24.66
C ASP A 272 -10.71 1.00 24.38
N VAL A 273 -11.96 0.82 23.95
CA VAL A 273 -12.86 1.93 23.56
C VAL A 273 -13.20 2.84 24.76
N ASN A 274 -13.16 2.28 25.98
CA ASN A 274 -13.55 3.01 27.20
C ASN A 274 -12.39 3.81 27.81
N SER A 275 -11.17 3.26 27.79
CA SER A 275 -9.99 3.87 28.45
C SER A 275 -8.98 4.47 27.49
N ASP A 276 -9.18 4.30 26.17
CA ASP A 276 -8.25 4.72 25.12
C ASP A 276 -6.85 4.05 25.19
N GLU A 277 -6.73 2.99 26.01
CA GLU A 277 -5.50 2.23 26.18
C GLU A 277 -5.30 1.24 25.03
N ASN A 278 -4.04 1.03 24.62
CA ASN A 278 -3.68 0.08 23.60
C ASN A 278 -2.99 -1.16 24.18
N PHE A 279 -3.26 -2.30 23.58
CA PHE A 279 -2.75 -3.61 24.01
C PHE A 279 -2.31 -4.43 22.81
N ILE A 280 -1.31 -5.30 22.99
CA ILE A 280 -0.86 -6.26 21.99
C ILE A 280 -1.01 -7.69 22.52
N VAL A 281 -1.48 -8.59 21.67
CA VAL A 281 -1.66 -10.02 21.98
C VAL A 281 -0.32 -10.73 22.05
N LEU A 282 -0.04 -11.39 23.15
CA LEU A 282 1.17 -12.20 23.37
C LEU A 282 0.88 -13.71 23.49
N THR A 283 -0.38 -14.13 23.53
CA THR A 283 -0.75 -15.55 23.52
C THR A 283 -0.12 -16.26 22.32
N PRO A 284 0.48 -17.45 22.50
CA PRO A 284 1.13 -18.20 21.43
C PRO A 284 0.23 -18.44 20.22
N ALA A 285 0.77 -18.30 19.02
CA ALA A 285 0.02 -18.45 17.78
C ALA A 285 -0.62 -19.83 17.62
N CYS A 286 0.04 -20.90 18.11
CA CYS A 286 -0.48 -22.26 18.08
C CYS A 286 -1.75 -22.44 18.95
N ASP A 287 -1.81 -21.77 20.10
CA ASP A 287 -2.95 -21.88 21.01
C ASP A 287 -4.15 -21.10 20.47
N LEU A 288 -3.88 -19.94 19.82
CA LEU A 288 -4.90 -19.17 19.13
C LEU A 288 -5.42 -19.91 17.89
N ALA A 289 -4.52 -20.51 17.09
CA ALA A 289 -4.88 -21.20 15.85
C ALA A 289 -5.69 -22.47 16.08
N ASN A 290 -5.47 -23.15 17.20
CA ASN A 290 -6.13 -24.41 17.57
C ASN A 290 -7.26 -24.23 18.59
N ASP A 291 -7.67 -22.99 18.85
CA ASP A 291 -8.74 -22.63 19.80
C ASP A 291 -8.55 -23.17 21.23
N LYS A 292 -7.27 -23.35 21.64
CA LYS A 292 -6.90 -23.86 22.96
C LYS A 292 -6.88 -22.77 24.05
N ALA A 293 -6.70 -21.51 23.67
CA ALA A 293 -6.60 -20.42 24.60
C ALA A 293 -8.02 -19.93 25.01
N GLU A 294 -8.42 -20.18 26.25
CA GLU A 294 -9.61 -19.59 26.84
C GLU A 294 -9.35 -18.15 27.31
N ASN A 295 -8.13 -17.89 27.75
CA ASN A 295 -7.67 -16.60 28.21
C ASN A 295 -6.59 -16.05 27.28
N ILE A 296 -6.72 -14.80 26.89
CA ILE A 296 -5.81 -14.12 25.99
C ILE A 296 -4.88 -13.23 26.81
N LEU A 297 -3.57 -13.45 26.66
CA LEU A 297 -2.55 -12.65 27.27
C LEU A 297 -2.24 -11.42 26.42
N PHE A 298 -2.26 -10.26 27.04
CA PHE A 298 -1.89 -8.99 26.44
C PHE A 298 -0.77 -8.32 27.22
N ALA A 299 0.07 -7.56 26.49
CA ALA A 299 0.88 -6.51 27.09
C ALA A 299 0.29 -5.14 26.78
N LYS A 300 0.38 -4.22 27.75
CA LYS A 300 -0.01 -2.83 27.55
C LYS A 300 1.00 -2.11 26.66
N ILE A 301 0.50 -1.27 25.77
CA ILE A 301 1.32 -0.35 24.99
C ILE A 301 1.29 1.00 25.69
N GLN A 302 2.45 1.46 26.13
CA GLN A 302 2.66 2.75 26.76
C GLN A 302 2.84 3.84 25.71
N SER A 303 2.29 5.04 25.93
CA SER A 303 2.59 6.18 25.06
C SER A 303 4.07 6.58 25.12
N TYR A 304 4.56 7.28 24.12
CA TYR A 304 5.95 7.75 24.09
C TYR A 304 6.29 8.65 25.28
N GLU A 305 5.33 9.46 25.73
CA GLU A 305 5.50 10.39 26.85
C GLU A 305 5.59 9.64 28.18
N SER A 306 4.92 8.51 28.30
CA SER A 306 4.94 7.68 29.52
C SER A 306 6.30 7.05 29.79
N VAL A 307 7.15 6.91 28.76
CA VAL A 307 8.53 6.44 28.89
C VAL A 307 9.45 7.66 29.01
N ALA A 308 9.69 8.12 30.24
CA ALA A 308 10.27 9.42 30.55
C ALA A 308 11.54 9.80 29.75
N GLU A 309 12.43 8.85 29.49
CA GLU A 309 13.68 9.10 28.74
C GLU A 309 13.41 9.37 27.27
N PHE A 310 12.51 8.61 26.67
CA PHE A 310 12.12 8.82 25.27
C PHE A 310 11.28 10.08 25.12
N GLY A 311 10.31 10.29 26.01
CA GLY A 311 9.47 11.48 26.05
C GLY A 311 10.29 12.77 26.10
N LYS A 312 11.32 12.83 26.98
CA LYS A 312 12.26 13.95 27.02
C LYS A 312 13.02 14.16 25.71
N THR A 313 13.40 13.07 25.04
CA THR A 313 14.12 13.17 23.76
C THR A 313 13.21 13.74 22.66
N ILE A 314 11.97 13.27 22.58
CA ILE A 314 10.97 13.79 21.64
C ILE A 314 10.67 15.27 21.93
N GLN A 315 10.49 15.65 23.19
CA GLN A 315 10.26 17.04 23.57
C GLN A 315 11.43 17.95 23.13
N ASN A 316 12.67 17.53 23.36
CA ASN A 316 13.86 18.27 22.91
C ASN A 316 13.90 18.41 21.37
N CYS A 317 13.53 17.39 20.61
CA CYS A 317 13.44 17.48 19.16
C CYS A 317 12.37 18.47 18.72
N SER A 318 11.19 18.42 19.35
CA SER A 318 10.09 19.34 19.08
C SER A 318 10.49 20.80 19.35
N ASP A 319 11.18 21.05 20.45
CA ASP A 319 11.65 22.40 20.81
C ASP A 319 12.71 22.92 19.83
N GLN A 320 13.61 22.05 19.34
CA GLN A 320 14.57 22.41 18.30
C GLN A 320 13.85 22.76 16.98
N GLN A 321 12.85 21.96 16.56
CA GLN A 321 12.07 22.25 15.36
C GLN A 321 11.29 23.58 15.45
N LYS A 322 10.67 23.85 16.60
CA LYS A 322 9.97 25.15 16.82
C LYS A 322 10.89 26.34 16.68
N LYS A 323 12.17 26.19 17.07
CA LYS A 323 13.21 27.20 16.91
C LYS A 323 13.83 27.24 15.51
N LYS A 324 13.37 26.39 14.58
CA LYS A 324 13.96 26.17 13.26
C LYS A 324 15.43 25.74 13.29
N GLU A 325 15.83 25.07 14.37
CA GLU A 325 17.15 24.47 14.54
C GLU A 325 17.16 23.06 13.98
N GLU A 326 18.29 22.58 13.49
CA GLU A 326 18.45 21.17 13.12
C GLU A 326 18.42 20.29 14.38
N ILE A 327 17.76 19.11 14.26
CA ILE A 327 17.77 18.14 15.33
C ILE A 327 19.21 17.68 15.57
N SER A 328 19.68 17.82 16.80
CA SER A 328 21.04 17.45 17.17
C SER A 328 21.36 15.98 16.90
N LYS A 329 22.60 15.68 16.52
CA LYS A 329 23.09 14.30 16.31
C LYS A 329 22.87 13.42 17.53
N GLY A 330 22.98 13.97 18.74
CA GLY A 330 22.72 13.25 19.99
C GLY A 330 21.28 12.80 20.13
N ASN A 331 20.31 13.66 19.79
CA ASN A 331 18.89 13.31 19.81
C ASN A 331 18.55 12.29 18.70
N LYS A 332 19.09 12.47 17.48
CA LYS A 332 18.93 11.48 16.39
C LYS A 332 19.44 10.09 16.80
N ASN A 333 20.62 10.01 17.41
CA ASN A 333 21.20 8.76 17.88
C ASN A 333 20.36 8.10 19.00
N LYS A 334 19.79 8.89 19.92
CA LYS A 334 18.88 8.35 20.95
C LYS A 334 17.62 7.77 20.32
N ILE A 335 16.98 8.49 19.42
CA ILE A 335 15.78 7.97 18.70
C ILE A 335 16.14 6.68 17.98
N ALA A 336 17.26 6.63 17.24
CA ALA A 336 17.73 5.43 16.56
C ALA A 336 18.01 4.26 17.51
N SER A 337 18.54 4.52 18.70
CA SER A 337 18.76 3.49 19.72
C SER A 337 17.44 2.89 20.23
N TRP A 338 16.43 3.73 20.46
CA TRP A 338 15.09 3.29 20.85
C TRP A 338 14.39 2.53 19.75
N SER A 339 14.38 3.05 18.51
CA SER A 339 13.72 2.41 17.38
C SER A 339 14.34 1.04 17.02
N ARG A 340 15.66 0.88 17.22
CA ARG A 340 16.36 -0.40 17.03
C ARG A 340 16.27 -1.33 18.24
N ASN A 341 15.56 -0.95 19.28
CA ASN A 341 15.50 -1.70 20.53
C ASN A 341 16.89 -2.04 21.11
N SER A 342 17.88 -1.13 20.98
CA SER A 342 19.28 -1.30 21.44
C SER A 342 19.64 -0.43 22.65
N HIS A 343 18.64 0.15 23.32
CA HIS A 343 18.81 0.95 24.54
C HIS A 343 18.87 0.08 25.80
N GLU A 344 19.30 0.64 26.92
CA GLU A 344 19.47 -0.09 28.21
C GLU A 344 18.19 -0.77 28.72
N LYS A 345 17.03 -0.20 28.43
CA LYS A 345 15.72 -0.76 28.82
C LYS A 345 15.06 -1.63 27.74
N SER A 346 15.79 -1.99 26.69
CA SER A 346 15.28 -2.78 25.55
C SER A 346 14.77 -4.18 25.93
N MET A 347 15.16 -4.69 27.08
CA MET A 347 14.60 -5.95 27.60
C MET A 347 13.14 -5.79 28.04
N ARG A 348 12.75 -4.62 28.57
CA ARG A 348 11.40 -4.34 29.05
C ARG A 348 10.49 -3.76 27.99
N TYR A 349 11.03 -2.86 27.18
CA TYR A 349 10.27 -2.09 26.21
C TYR A 349 10.61 -2.48 24.78
N HIS A 350 9.57 -2.61 23.94
CA HIS A 350 9.73 -2.76 22.49
C HIS A 350 9.06 -1.59 21.79
N PHE A 351 9.80 -0.92 20.92
CA PHE A 351 9.35 0.26 20.18
C PHE A 351 8.33 -0.11 19.10
N LEU A 352 7.25 0.66 19.02
CA LEU A 352 6.23 0.61 17.99
C LEU A 352 6.13 1.98 17.31
N PRO A 353 6.48 2.13 16.02
CA PRO A 353 6.43 3.42 15.34
C PRO A 353 5.00 3.95 15.20
N LYS A 354 4.87 5.30 15.18
CA LYS A 354 3.62 5.97 14.87
C LYS A 354 3.32 5.90 13.38
N VAL A 355 2.03 5.66 13.05
CA VAL A 355 1.46 5.70 11.70
C VAL A 355 0.08 6.36 11.76
N ASP A 356 -0.56 6.64 10.62
CA ASP A 356 -1.81 7.40 10.58
C ASP A 356 -2.96 6.81 11.40
N PHE A 357 -3.06 5.49 11.48
CA PHE A 357 -4.14 4.80 12.22
C PHE A 357 -3.76 4.37 13.64
N PHE A 358 -2.49 4.55 14.04
CA PHE A 358 -1.98 4.12 15.35
C PHE A 358 -0.88 5.06 15.84
N ASP A 359 -1.05 5.60 17.06
CA ASP A 359 -0.13 6.59 17.63
C ASP A 359 1.24 6.04 18.00
N GLY A 360 1.47 4.73 17.86
CA GLY A 360 2.71 4.10 18.27
C GLY A 360 2.85 4.00 19.78
N GLY A 361 4.09 3.79 20.26
CA GLY A 361 4.40 3.69 21.68
C GLY A 361 5.41 2.61 21.99
N PHE A 362 5.35 2.07 23.20
CA PHE A 362 6.20 1.00 23.67
C PHE A 362 5.41 -0.16 24.25
N ILE A 363 5.59 -1.37 23.73
CA ILE A 363 5.11 -2.57 24.41
C ILE A 363 5.87 -2.66 25.74
N ASP A 364 5.17 -2.63 26.87
CA ASP A 364 5.76 -2.83 28.18
C ASP A 364 5.54 -4.26 28.66
N PHE A 365 6.54 -5.11 28.51
CA PHE A 365 6.44 -6.51 28.90
C PHE A 365 6.24 -6.74 30.40
N SER A 366 6.38 -5.70 31.25
CA SER A 366 6.06 -5.80 32.66
C SER A 366 4.59 -5.55 32.97
N LEU A 367 3.81 -5.00 32.03
CA LEU A 367 2.40 -4.67 32.21
C LEU A 367 1.52 -5.63 31.44
N LEU A 368 1.30 -6.78 32.02
CA LEU A 368 0.48 -7.84 31.41
C LEU A 368 -0.94 -7.84 31.98
N ILE A 369 -1.90 -8.16 31.12
CA ILE A 369 -3.25 -8.50 31.50
C ILE A 369 -3.67 -9.79 30.81
N CYS A 370 -4.51 -10.56 31.47
CA CYS A 370 -5.07 -11.79 30.93
C CYS A 370 -6.59 -11.67 30.95
N LEU A 371 -7.23 -11.77 29.78
CA LEU A 371 -8.66 -11.58 29.64
C LEU A 371 -9.31 -12.85 29.10
N LYS A 372 -10.40 -13.26 29.70
CA LYS A 372 -11.24 -14.34 29.17
C LYS A 372 -11.88 -13.91 27.86
N TYR A 373 -11.79 -14.76 26.85
CA TYR A 373 -12.34 -14.50 25.52
C TYR A 373 -13.56 -15.36 25.24
N ASP A 374 -14.67 -14.70 24.94
CA ASP A 374 -15.89 -15.32 24.45
C ASP A 374 -15.85 -15.37 22.92
N ARG A 375 -15.62 -16.56 22.39
CA ARG A 375 -15.50 -16.80 20.94
C ARG A 375 -16.83 -16.66 20.20
N GLU A 376 -17.93 -17.05 20.82
CA GLU A 376 -19.25 -17.01 20.18
C GLU A 376 -19.67 -15.57 19.89
N ASN A 377 -19.39 -14.67 20.83
CA ASN A 377 -19.74 -13.25 20.73
C ASN A 377 -18.59 -12.35 20.27
N ASN A 378 -17.39 -12.92 20.03
CA ASN A 378 -16.17 -12.18 19.68
C ASN A 378 -15.88 -11.03 20.65
N LYS A 379 -15.94 -11.30 21.95
CA LYS A 379 -15.82 -10.27 23.02
C LYS A 379 -14.87 -10.72 24.12
N PHE A 380 -14.25 -9.75 24.76
CA PHE A 380 -13.46 -9.96 25.97
C PHE A 380 -14.29 -9.66 27.21
N ALA A 381 -14.13 -10.50 28.24
CA ALA A 381 -14.66 -10.18 29.55
C ALA A 381 -14.00 -8.93 30.12
N GLU A 382 -14.77 -8.07 30.77
CA GLU A 382 -14.31 -6.88 31.51
C GLU A 382 -13.78 -5.71 30.67
N ARG A 383 -13.55 -5.87 29.33
CA ARG A 383 -13.03 -4.79 28.48
C ARG A 383 -13.68 -4.77 27.10
N ASN A 384 -13.91 -3.57 26.60
CA ASN A 384 -14.42 -3.34 25.25
C ASN A 384 -13.27 -3.09 24.28
N LEU A 385 -12.60 -4.18 23.86
CA LEU A 385 -11.43 -4.11 23.00
C LEU A 385 -11.84 -4.18 21.51
N LYS A 386 -11.37 -3.22 20.73
CA LYS A 386 -11.51 -3.19 19.28
C LYS A 386 -10.15 -3.43 18.63
N LYS A 387 -10.08 -4.42 17.72
CA LYS A 387 -8.87 -4.65 16.92
C LYS A 387 -8.62 -3.47 15.98
N ILE A 388 -7.41 -2.91 16.01
CA ILE A 388 -6.98 -1.78 15.18
C ILE A 388 -5.92 -2.14 14.15
N GLY A 389 -5.30 -3.31 14.24
CA GLY A 389 -4.31 -3.79 13.30
C GLY A 389 -3.57 -5.02 13.80
N THR A 390 -2.60 -5.49 13.04
CA THR A 390 -1.69 -6.56 13.45
C THR A 390 -0.26 -6.23 13.02
N ILE A 391 0.71 -6.75 13.76
CA ILE A 391 2.13 -6.67 13.37
C ILE A 391 2.38 -7.62 12.20
N THR A 392 3.19 -7.23 11.22
CA THR A 392 3.59 -8.10 10.11
C THR A 392 4.60 -9.15 10.59
N ASP A 393 4.66 -10.29 9.89
CA ASP A 393 5.43 -11.47 10.35
C ASP A 393 6.92 -11.22 10.49
N SER A 394 7.48 -10.29 9.73
CA SER A 394 8.89 -9.89 9.82
C SER A 394 9.25 -9.34 11.20
N PHE A 395 8.34 -8.62 11.83
CA PHE A 395 8.57 -7.97 13.15
C PHE A 395 8.05 -8.80 14.33
N LYS A 396 7.06 -9.67 14.13
CA LYS A 396 6.50 -10.51 15.21
C LYS A 396 7.58 -11.32 15.95
N ARG A 397 8.55 -11.84 15.21
CA ARG A 397 9.59 -12.72 15.76
C ARG A 397 10.43 -12.02 16.83
N ASP A 398 10.83 -10.77 16.59
CA ASP A 398 11.61 -10.00 17.56
C ASP A 398 10.78 -9.67 18.81
N ILE A 399 9.51 -9.28 18.65
CA ILE A 399 8.60 -9.01 19.77
C ILE A 399 8.49 -10.24 20.70
N ILE A 400 8.22 -11.41 20.13
CA ILE A 400 8.02 -12.63 20.91
C ILE A 400 9.34 -13.12 21.55
N ALA A 401 10.45 -13.03 20.83
CA ALA A 401 11.76 -13.36 21.36
C ALA A 401 12.12 -12.46 22.56
N ARG A 402 11.88 -11.15 22.49
CA ARG A 402 12.12 -10.18 23.57
C ARG A 402 11.21 -10.41 24.75
N PHE A 403 9.92 -10.66 24.51
CA PHE A 403 8.97 -11.03 25.56
C PHE A 403 9.45 -12.28 26.31
N SER A 404 9.81 -13.35 25.60
CA SER A 404 10.33 -14.57 26.21
C SER A 404 11.60 -14.31 27.01
N SER A 405 12.55 -13.56 26.44
CA SER A 405 13.80 -13.20 27.11
C SER A 405 13.58 -12.35 28.36
N PHE A 406 12.58 -11.46 28.35
CA PHE A 406 12.23 -10.65 29.52
C PHE A 406 11.82 -11.52 30.71
N TYR A 407 11.02 -12.57 30.49
CA TYR A 407 10.55 -13.47 31.54
C TYR A 407 11.54 -14.59 31.90
N GLN A 408 12.42 -14.98 30.98
CA GLN A 408 13.45 -16.00 31.24
C GLN A 408 14.64 -15.48 32.05
N ARG A 409 14.81 -14.15 32.17
CA ARG A 409 15.93 -13.56 32.89
C ARG A 409 15.90 -13.97 34.37
N GLN A 410 17.03 -14.44 34.84
CA GLN A 410 17.27 -14.69 36.25
C GLN A 410 18.33 -13.73 36.74
N GLY A 411 18.05 -13.03 37.83
CA GLY A 411 19.03 -12.14 38.49
C GLY A 411 20.07 -12.96 39.20
N GLN A 412 21.30 -12.46 39.22
CA GLN A 412 22.35 -12.96 40.11
C GLN A 412 22.74 -11.86 41.11
N PRO A 413 23.30 -12.20 42.28
CA PRO A 413 23.87 -11.21 43.19
C PRO A 413 24.96 -10.39 42.50
N THR A 414 25.02 -9.11 42.81
CA THR A 414 26.07 -8.22 42.30
C THR A 414 27.37 -8.49 43.03
N PHE A 415 28.43 -8.75 42.28
CA PHE A 415 29.76 -8.89 42.87
C PHE A 415 30.29 -7.53 43.36
N ASN A 416 31.08 -7.56 44.45
CA ASN A 416 31.78 -6.38 44.90
C ASN A 416 32.94 -6.06 43.93
N ALA A 417 32.87 -4.92 43.28
CA ALA A 417 33.83 -4.50 42.24
C ALA A 417 35.25 -4.38 42.81
N ASP A 418 35.43 -3.85 44.06
CA ASP A 418 36.72 -3.70 44.67
C ASP A 418 37.37 -5.06 44.99
N SER A 419 36.54 -6.05 45.36
CA SER A 419 37.02 -7.41 45.60
C SER A 419 37.47 -8.11 44.31
N ILE A 420 36.82 -7.77 43.16
CA ILE A 420 37.26 -8.25 41.86
C ILE A 420 38.57 -7.59 41.47
N LEU A 421 38.66 -6.26 41.54
CA LEU A 421 39.84 -5.50 41.13
C LEU A 421 41.08 -5.93 41.90
N LYS A 422 40.99 -6.19 43.24
CA LYS A 422 42.09 -6.70 44.06
C LYS A 422 42.68 -8.03 43.59
N LYS A 423 41.97 -8.80 42.76
CA LYS A 423 42.47 -10.06 42.20
C LYS A 423 43.15 -9.90 40.84
N TYR A 424 42.93 -8.80 40.17
CA TYR A 424 43.47 -8.52 38.85
C TYR A 424 44.56 -7.45 38.84
N LEU A 425 44.70 -6.68 39.92
CA LEU A 425 45.74 -5.69 40.16
C LEU A 425 46.67 -6.13 41.27
#